data_6b212c49e2a23e0361a9e5eab14f510d
#
_entry.id   6b212c49e2a23e0361a9e5eab14f510d
#
_cell.length_a   1.000
_cell.length_b   1.000
_cell.length_c   1.000
_cell.angle_alpha   90.00
_cell.angle_beta   90.00
_cell.angle_gamma   90.00
#
_symmetry.space_group_name_H-M   'P 1'
#
loop_
_entity.id
_entity.type
_entity.pdbx_description
1 polymer ?
#
loop_
_entity_poly.entity_id
_entity_poly.type
_entity_poly.pdbx_seq_one_letter_code
_entity_poly.pdbx_strand_id
1 'polypeptide(L)'
;MRRRIDEPATSRAAVVRAVDAERRRIERDLHDGVQQRLVALAMLLGRARRGRERDPDRADALLLQAHQESQAVLTELREVAWRVYPSALDGLGLEEALSGVAERCSIPLRTEFDVPAPLPQPVRTCAYFVVSETVTNAAKHSGASAVSISVVRRGDVLTVRVRDDGRGGADASGSGLAGLRGRVAALYLDSPLEGPTTLTAELPCV
;
A
#
# COMPACT_ATOMS: atom_id res chain seq x y z
N MET A 1 -11.47 -54.19 13.35
CA MET A 1 -10.16 -53.70 12.93
C MET A 1 -10.32 -52.22 12.51
N ARG A 2 -10.06 -51.28 13.44
CA ARG A 2 -10.21 -49.84 13.17
C ARG A 2 -8.84 -49.30 12.68
N ARG A 3 -8.76 -48.90 11.42
CA ARG A 3 -7.61 -48.13 10.90
C ARG A 3 -7.67 -46.71 11.41
N ARG A 4 -6.67 -46.32 12.19
CA ARG A 4 -6.43 -44.94 12.64
C ARG A 4 -5.77 -44.21 11.47
N ILE A 5 -6.41 -43.14 10.98
CA ILE A 5 -5.84 -42.25 9.96
C ILE A 5 -5.11 -41.15 10.75
N ASP A 6 -3.80 -41.36 10.94
CA ASP A 6 -2.90 -40.36 11.51
C ASP A 6 -2.16 -39.66 10.35
N GLU A 7 -2.84 -38.72 9.66
CA GLU A 7 -2.18 -37.80 8.76
C GLU A 7 -2.96 -36.49 8.64
N PRO A 8 -2.67 -35.49 9.47
CA PRO A 8 -2.54 -34.13 8.99
C PRO A 8 -1.52 -33.21 9.71
N ALA A 9 -0.94 -33.63 10.85
CA ALA A 9 -0.10 -32.74 11.65
C ALA A 9 1.28 -32.42 11.01
N THR A 10 1.88 -33.39 10.36
CA THR A 10 3.17 -33.24 9.65
C THR A 10 3.06 -32.35 8.41
N SER A 11 1.94 -32.41 7.70
CA SER A 11 1.69 -31.58 6.52
C SER A 11 1.53 -30.10 6.88
N ARG A 12 0.78 -29.77 7.94
CA ARG A 12 0.59 -28.38 8.41
C ARG A 12 1.91 -27.76 8.87
N ALA A 13 2.70 -28.48 9.65
CA ALA A 13 4.00 -27.99 10.11
C ALA A 13 5.03 -27.82 8.96
N ALA A 14 4.94 -28.62 7.92
CA ALA A 14 5.76 -28.47 6.71
C ALA A 14 5.36 -27.24 5.90
N VAL A 15 4.06 -26.98 5.74
CA VAL A 15 3.54 -25.80 5.05
C VAL A 15 3.91 -24.52 5.81
N VAL A 16 3.73 -24.49 7.13
CA VAL A 16 4.13 -23.33 7.95
C VAL A 16 5.63 -23.04 7.81
N ARG A 17 6.48 -24.07 7.88
CA ARG A 17 7.94 -23.88 7.70
C ARG A 17 8.30 -23.41 6.29
N ALA A 18 7.61 -23.87 5.26
CA ALA A 18 7.84 -23.44 3.88
C ALA A 18 7.43 -21.96 3.68
N VAL A 19 6.30 -21.55 4.24
CA VAL A 19 5.85 -20.16 4.22
C VAL A 19 6.82 -19.24 4.99
N ASP A 20 7.28 -19.65 6.16
CA ASP A 20 8.26 -18.89 6.94
C ASP A 20 9.63 -18.80 6.25
N ALA A 21 10.06 -19.87 5.56
CA ALA A 21 11.30 -19.85 4.80
C ALA A 21 11.21 -18.91 3.58
N GLU A 22 10.09 -18.93 2.87
CA GLU A 22 9.81 -18.03 1.74
C GLU A 22 9.74 -16.58 2.19
N ARG A 23 9.03 -16.30 3.30
CA ARG A 23 8.98 -14.96 3.90
C ARG A 23 10.38 -14.43 4.22
N ARG A 24 11.22 -15.21 4.88
CA ARG A 24 12.60 -14.80 5.19
C ARG A 24 13.48 -14.64 3.96
N ARG A 25 13.19 -15.37 2.87
CA ARG A 25 13.88 -15.17 1.59
C ARG A 25 13.48 -13.83 0.99
N ILE A 26 12.20 -13.54 0.91
CA ILE A 26 11.67 -12.27 0.39
C ILE A 26 12.21 -11.08 1.21
N GLU A 27 12.24 -11.20 2.54
CA GLU A 27 12.79 -10.16 3.43
C GLU A 27 14.28 -9.89 3.14
N ARG A 28 15.09 -10.94 2.89
CA ARG A 28 16.52 -10.77 2.56
C ARG A 28 16.74 -10.19 1.17
N ASP A 29 16.06 -10.75 0.16
CA ASP A 29 16.20 -10.30 -1.22
C ASP A 29 15.77 -8.82 -1.35
N LEU A 30 14.72 -8.42 -0.63
CA LEU A 30 14.28 -7.05 -0.54
C LEU A 30 15.29 -6.14 0.14
N HIS A 31 15.79 -6.55 1.30
CA HIS A 31 16.76 -5.79 2.07
C HIS A 31 18.03 -5.53 1.28
N ASP A 32 18.56 -6.55 0.62
CA ASP A 32 19.81 -6.44 -0.15
C ASP A 32 19.62 -5.62 -1.44
N GLY A 33 18.51 -5.80 -2.15
CA GLY A 33 18.18 -5.02 -3.33
C GLY A 33 17.95 -3.54 -3.03
N VAL A 34 17.19 -3.24 -1.98
CA VAL A 34 16.93 -1.85 -1.56
C VAL A 34 18.20 -1.18 -1.06
N GLN A 35 19.03 -1.87 -0.29
CA GLN A 35 20.30 -1.31 0.19
C GLN A 35 21.23 -0.92 -0.97
N GLN A 36 21.40 -1.77 -1.98
CA GLN A 36 22.23 -1.48 -3.15
C GLN A 36 21.75 -0.23 -3.89
N ARG A 37 20.45 -0.08 -4.08
CA ARG A 37 19.87 1.09 -4.75
C ARG A 37 19.96 2.37 -3.92
N LEU A 38 19.81 2.30 -2.60
CA LEU A 38 20.00 3.43 -1.71
C LEU A 38 21.47 3.92 -1.75
N VAL A 39 22.44 3.01 -1.85
CA VAL A 39 23.86 3.35 -2.03
C VAL A 39 24.09 4.05 -3.38
N ALA A 40 23.50 3.52 -4.46
CA ALA A 40 23.60 4.14 -5.79
C ALA A 40 22.99 5.55 -5.79
N LEU A 41 21.82 5.73 -5.16
CA LEU A 41 21.16 7.01 -4.98
C LEU A 41 22.02 8.00 -4.21
N ALA A 42 22.63 7.58 -3.10
CA ALA A 42 23.54 8.40 -2.32
C ALA A 42 24.78 8.84 -3.14
N MET A 43 25.30 7.95 -4.01
CA MET A 43 26.39 8.28 -4.93
C MET A 43 25.98 9.32 -5.97
N LEU A 44 24.79 9.20 -6.59
CA LEU A 44 24.26 10.18 -7.54
C LEU A 44 24.13 11.56 -6.89
N LEU A 45 23.49 11.64 -5.73
CA LEU A 45 23.33 12.86 -4.96
C LEU A 45 24.69 13.47 -4.55
N GLY A 46 25.65 12.64 -4.14
CA GLY A 46 27.01 13.07 -3.78
C GLY A 46 27.77 13.65 -4.99
N ARG A 47 27.59 13.06 -6.18
CA ARG A 47 28.19 13.58 -7.43
C ARG A 47 27.54 14.89 -7.86
N ALA A 48 26.23 14.98 -7.84
CA ALA A 48 25.50 16.21 -8.15
C ALA A 48 25.93 17.36 -7.25
N ARG A 49 26.02 17.13 -5.93
CA ARG A 49 26.46 18.15 -4.97
C ARG A 49 27.88 18.66 -5.23
N ARG A 50 28.83 17.75 -5.52
CA ARG A 50 30.24 18.15 -5.79
C ARG A 50 30.42 18.83 -7.14
N GLY A 51 29.58 18.52 -8.13
CA GLY A 51 29.64 19.09 -9.47
C GLY A 51 28.92 20.41 -9.66
N ARG A 52 28.05 20.79 -8.70
CA ARG A 52 27.08 21.88 -8.86
C ARG A 52 27.68 23.22 -9.33
N GLU A 53 28.84 23.58 -8.81
CA GLU A 53 29.49 24.85 -9.16
C GLU A 53 30.32 24.78 -10.48
N ARG A 54 30.77 23.58 -10.88
CA ARG A 54 31.63 23.37 -12.05
C ARG A 54 30.84 23.05 -13.31
N ASP A 55 29.75 22.34 -13.18
CA ASP A 55 28.89 21.86 -14.27
C ASP A 55 27.45 21.74 -13.77
N PRO A 56 26.71 22.86 -13.75
CA PRO A 56 25.32 22.89 -13.23
C PRO A 56 24.38 21.97 -14.02
N ASP A 57 24.51 21.93 -15.36
CA ASP A 57 23.63 21.12 -16.22
C ASP A 57 23.80 19.64 -15.93
N ARG A 58 25.04 19.19 -15.72
CA ARG A 58 25.34 17.82 -15.32
C ARG A 58 24.85 17.50 -13.89
N ALA A 59 24.93 18.47 -13.00
CA ALA A 59 24.41 18.32 -11.65
C ALA A 59 22.87 18.14 -11.66
N ASP A 60 22.16 18.92 -12.46
CA ASP A 60 20.71 18.81 -12.63
C ASP A 60 20.30 17.47 -13.28
N ALA A 61 21.04 17.00 -14.28
CA ALA A 61 20.81 15.67 -14.87
C ALA A 61 20.99 14.54 -13.84
N LEU A 62 21.98 14.63 -12.96
CA LEU A 62 22.21 13.65 -11.89
C LEU A 62 21.12 13.72 -10.82
N LEU A 63 20.57 14.89 -10.52
CA LEU A 63 19.43 15.04 -9.60
C LEU A 63 18.15 14.42 -10.20
N LEU A 64 17.89 14.63 -11.48
CA LEU A 64 16.78 14.02 -12.18
C LEU A 64 16.89 12.49 -12.18
N GLN A 65 18.09 11.96 -12.48
CA GLN A 65 18.35 10.52 -12.40
C GLN A 65 18.13 9.97 -10.98
N ALA A 66 18.61 10.68 -9.95
CA ALA A 66 18.42 10.30 -8.57
C ALA A 66 16.93 10.29 -8.18
N HIS A 67 16.17 11.26 -8.66
CA HIS A 67 14.71 11.30 -8.46
C HIS A 67 14.02 10.10 -9.11
N GLN A 68 14.34 9.77 -10.37
CA GLN A 68 13.77 8.62 -11.08
C GLN A 68 14.08 7.29 -10.38
N GLU A 69 15.33 7.08 -9.95
CA GLU A 69 15.74 5.90 -9.17
C GLU A 69 14.99 5.81 -7.84
N SER A 70 14.80 6.92 -7.14
CA SER A 70 14.00 6.97 -5.90
C SER A 70 12.57 6.52 -6.13
N GLN A 71 11.93 6.97 -7.21
CA GLN A 71 10.57 6.55 -7.57
C GLN A 71 10.49 5.06 -7.91
N ALA A 72 11.50 4.54 -8.63
CA ALA A 72 11.58 3.12 -8.96
C ALA A 72 11.71 2.24 -7.70
N VAL A 73 12.57 2.62 -6.74
CA VAL A 73 12.73 1.92 -5.46
C VAL A 73 11.42 1.93 -4.66
N LEU A 74 10.72 3.06 -4.59
CA LEU A 74 9.45 3.16 -3.90
C LEU A 74 8.38 2.28 -4.53
N THR A 75 8.34 2.17 -5.86
CA THR A 75 7.41 1.31 -6.59
C THR A 75 7.67 -0.16 -6.28
N GLU A 76 8.93 -0.59 -6.33
CA GLU A 76 9.32 -1.97 -6.03
C GLU A 76 9.04 -2.35 -4.56
N LEU A 77 9.34 -1.47 -3.61
CA LEU A 77 9.00 -1.66 -2.20
C LEU A 77 7.49 -1.86 -2.00
N ARG A 78 6.67 -1.10 -2.73
CA ARG A 78 5.22 -1.26 -2.70
C ARG A 78 4.79 -2.60 -3.28
N GLU A 79 5.34 -3.01 -4.43
CA GLU A 79 5.03 -4.31 -5.04
C GLU A 79 5.36 -5.47 -4.09
N VAL A 80 6.45 -5.38 -3.34
CA VAL A 80 6.79 -6.38 -2.33
C VAL A 80 5.88 -6.29 -1.12
N ALA A 81 5.58 -5.11 -0.62
CA ALA A 81 4.58 -4.92 0.44
C ALA A 81 3.22 -5.51 0.07
N TRP A 82 2.82 -5.42 -1.21
CA TRP A 82 1.61 -6.04 -1.75
C TRP A 82 1.68 -7.58 -1.81
N ARG A 83 2.89 -8.16 -1.89
CA ARG A 83 3.10 -9.62 -1.81
C ARG A 83 3.12 -10.11 -0.37
N VAL A 84 3.53 -9.27 0.57
CA VAL A 84 3.46 -9.57 2.01
C VAL A 84 2.03 -9.28 2.47
N TYR A 85 1.17 -10.26 2.25
CA TYR A 85 -0.24 -10.22 2.65
C TYR A 85 -0.37 -9.93 4.15
N PRO A 86 -1.17 -8.92 4.57
CA PRO A 86 -1.35 -8.66 5.98
C PRO A 86 -2.04 -9.86 6.63
N SER A 87 -1.33 -10.55 7.53
CA SER A 87 -1.85 -11.76 8.21
C SER A 87 -3.18 -11.53 8.95
N ALA A 88 -3.46 -10.27 9.30
CA ALA A 88 -4.74 -9.86 9.87
C ALA A 88 -5.93 -10.11 8.93
N LEU A 89 -5.73 -10.03 7.61
CA LEU A 89 -6.79 -10.29 6.63
C LEU A 89 -7.18 -11.77 6.53
N ASP A 90 -6.27 -12.70 6.86
CA ASP A 90 -6.56 -14.14 6.83
C ASP A 90 -7.36 -14.62 8.04
N GLY A 91 -7.03 -14.07 9.22
CA GLY A 91 -7.64 -14.51 10.48
C GLY A 91 -8.89 -13.74 10.88
N LEU A 92 -8.92 -12.43 10.62
CA LEU A 92 -9.90 -11.52 11.19
C LEU A 92 -10.81 -10.87 10.13
N GLY A 93 -10.45 -10.94 8.86
CA GLY A 93 -11.19 -10.32 7.77
C GLY A 93 -10.86 -8.84 7.52
N LEU A 94 -11.52 -8.25 6.51
CA LEU A 94 -11.23 -6.88 6.07
C LEU A 94 -11.65 -5.83 7.11
N GLU A 95 -12.81 -5.99 7.72
CA GLU A 95 -13.35 -5.02 8.68
C GLU A 95 -12.43 -4.85 9.88
N GLU A 96 -11.97 -5.95 10.47
CA GLU A 96 -11.06 -5.93 11.62
C GLU A 96 -9.66 -5.41 11.24
N ALA A 97 -9.19 -5.78 10.05
CA ALA A 97 -7.92 -5.24 9.54
C ALA A 97 -7.97 -3.72 9.35
N LEU A 98 -9.12 -3.16 8.92
CA LEU A 98 -9.34 -1.72 8.82
C LEU A 98 -9.50 -1.05 10.18
N SER A 99 -10.10 -1.71 11.17
CA SER A 99 -10.12 -1.25 12.56
C SER A 99 -8.71 -1.09 13.11
N GLY A 100 -7.80 -2.02 12.82
CA GLY A 100 -6.38 -1.88 13.16
C GLY A 100 -5.66 -0.73 12.43
N VAL A 101 -6.12 -0.33 11.25
CA VAL A 101 -5.63 0.91 10.59
C VAL A 101 -6.11 2.14 11.36
N ALA A 102 -7.38 2.15 11.78
CA ALA A 102 -7.97 3.24 12.54
C ALA A 102 -7.27 3.45 13.89
N GLU A 103 -6.97 2.39 14.63
CA GLU A 103 -6.26 2.45 15.92
C GLU A 103 -4.86 3.04 15.83
N ARG A 104 -4.17 2.85 14.70
CA ARG A 104 -2.83 3.38 14.46
C ARG A 104 -2.80 4.76 13.83
N CYS A 105 -3.96 5.26 13.40
CA CYS A 105 -4.07 6.58 12.79
C CYS A 105 -3.95 7.68 13.85
N SER A 106 -3.16 8.71 13.58
CA SER A 106 -2.96 9.85 14.49
C SER A 106 -4.13 10.83 14.51
N ILE A 107 -5.07 10.70 13.56
CA ILE A 107 -6.27 11.54 13.45
C ILE A 107 -7.53 10.68 13.58
N PRO A 108 -8.64 11.22 14.13
CA PRO A 108 -9.90 10.52 14.27
C PRO A 108 -10.38 9.92 12.96
N LEU A 109 -10.73 8.63 12.99
CA LEU A 109 -11.18 7.90 11.83
C LEU A 109 -12.55 7.28 12.09
N ARG A 110 -13.49 7.44 11.15
CA ARG A 110 -14.80 6.80 11.18
C ARG A 110 -14.89 5.80 10.04
N THR A 111 -15.36 4.59 10.33
CA THR A 111 -15.53 3.53 9.34
C THR A 111 -17.00 3.15 9.24
N GLU A 112 -17.51 3.13 8.00
CA GLU A 112 -18.77 2.52 7.63
C GLU A 112 -18.47 1.27 6.80
N PHE A 113 -18.99 0.11 7.22
CA PHE A 113 -18.73 -1.17 6.58
C PHE A 113 -20.06 -1.89 6.30
N ASP A 114 -20.39 -2.02 5.01
CA ASP A 114 -21.60 -2.72 4.53
C ASP A 114 -21.22 -3.72 3.43
N VAL A 115 -20.74 -4.88 3.87
CA VAL A 115 -20.28 -5.97 3.01
C VAL A 115 -21.01 -7.25 3.42
N PRO A 116 -22.20 -7.52 2.85
CA PRO A 116 -23.09 -8.59 3.30
C PRO A 116 -22.59 -10.00 2.94
N ALA A 117 -21.56 -10.14 2.12
CA ALA A 117 -21.04 -11.43 1.67
C ALA A 117 -19.50 -11.45 1.67
N PRO A 118 -18.87 -12.61 1.83
CA PRO A 118 -17.42 -12.74 1.79
C PRO A 118 -16.83 -12.16 0.49
N LEU A 119 -15.67 -11.52 0.62
CA LEU A 119 -14.91 -10.97 -0.50
C LEU A 119 -13.82 -11.95 -0.94
N PRO A 120 -13.52 -12.04 -2.26
CA PRO A 120 -12.34 -12.73 -2.74
C PRO A 120 -11.05 -12.15 -2.11
N GLN A 121 -10.06 -13.00 -1.87
CA GLN A 121 -8.79 -12.59 -1.25
C GLN A 121 -8.12 -11.41 -1.97
N PRO A 122 -8.01 -11.40 -3.33
CA PRO A 122 -7.41 -10.27 -4.02
C PRO A 122 -8.15 -8.94 -3.78
N VAL A 123 -9.49 -8.99 -3.69
CA VAL A 123 -10.34 -7.82 -3.44
C VAL A 123 -10.13 -7.29 -2.04
N ARG A 124 -10.09 -8.16 -1.02
CA ARG A 124 -9.79 -7.79 0.37
C ARG A 124 -8.42 -7.11 0.48
N THR A 125 -7.42 -7.72 -0.13
CA THR A 125 -6.05 -7.18 -0.14
C THR A 125 -6.00 -5.81 -0.79
N CYS A 126 -6.63 -5.66 -1.95
CA CYS A 126 -6.67 -4.40 -2.67
C CYS A 126 -7.39 -3.31 -1.85
N ALA A 127 -8.57 -3.62 -1.29
CA ALA A 127 -9.33 -2.70 -0.44
C ALA A 127 -8.52 -2.23 0.78
N TYR A 128 -7.84 -3.14 1.46
CA TYR A 128 -6.98 -2.82 2.60
C TYR A 128 -5.89 -1.82 2.22
N PHE A 129 -5.21 -2.04 1.09
CA PHE A 129 -4.14 -1.14 0.67
C PHE A 129 -4.67 0.22 0.21
N VAL A 130 -5.80 0.27 -0.51
CA VAL A 130 -6.45 1.54 -0.86
C VAL A 130 -6.68 2.39 0.39
N VAL A 131 -7.25 1.78 1.43
CA VAL A 131 -7.50 2.47 2.70
C VAL A 131 -6.20 2.87 3.39
N SER A 132 -5.26 1.93 3.55
CA SER A 132 -4.01 2.17 4.29
C SER A 132 -3.17 3.27 3.66
N GLU A 133 -3.04 3.30 2.33
CA GLU A 133 -2.31 4.34 1.61
C GLU A 133 -3.00 5.69 1.74
N THR A 134 -4.32 5.74 1.53
CA THR A 134 -5.06 6.99 1.58
C THR A 134 -5.10 7.59 2.98
N VAL A 135 -5.31 6.77 4.01
CA VAL A 135 -5.26 7.20 5.42
C VAL A 135 -3.86 7.70 5.79
N THR A 136 -2.81 7.01 5.33
CA THR A 136 -1.42 7.44 5.56
C THR A 136 -1.14 8.81 4.92
N ASN A 137 -1.64 9.02 3.69
CA ASN A 137 -1.49 10.28 2.98
C ASN A 137 -2.26 11.41 3.67
N ALA A 138 -3.47 11.15 4.14
CA ALA A 138 -4.25 12.09 4.92
C ALA A 138 -3.49 12.50 6.20
N ALA A 139 -3.02 11.54 6.99
CA ALA A 139 -2.30 11.79 8.23
C ALA A 139 -0.99 12.58 8.05
N LYS A 140 -0.28 12.37 6.93
CA LYS A 140 1.05 12.99 6.71
C LYS A 140 1.00 14.30 5.94
N HIS A 141 0.05 14.48 5.03
CA HIS A 141 0.16 15.50 4.00
C HIS A 141 -1.04 16.45 3.93
N SER A 142 -2.24 16.04 4.37
CA SER A 142 -3.46 16.82 4.14
C SER A 142 -3.69 17.92 5.21
N GLY A 143 -3.12 17.79 6.41
CA GLY A 143 -3.46 18.62 7.55
C GLY A 143 -4.90 18.40 8.05
N ALA A 144 -5.48 17.24 7.73
CA ALA A 144 -6.85 16.89 8.12
C ALA A 144 -7.00 16.72 9.63
N SER A 145 -8.21 17.02 10.11
CA SER A 145 -8.63 16.77 11.49
C SER A 145 -9.45 15.49 11.66
N ALA A 146 -10.00 14.96 10.58
CA ALA A 146 -10.77 13.72 10.57
C ALA A 146 -10.70 13.00 9.19
N VAL A 147 -10.80 11.66 9.23
CA VAL A 147 -10.93 10.81 8.05
C VAL A 147 -12.19 9.96 8.17
N SER A 148 -12.90 9.78 7.07
CA SER A 148 -14.00 8.84 6.96
C SER A 148 -13.71 7.77 5.90
N ILE A 149 -14.02 6.52 6.22
CA ILE A 149 -13.91 5.36 5.33
C ILE A 149 -15.31 4.78 5.15
N SER A 150 -15.69 4.52 3.91
CA SER A 150 -16.89 3.75 3.59
C SER A 150 -16.51 2.59 2.68
N VAL A 151 -16.86 1.37 3.07
CA VAL A 151 -16.63 0.13 2.32
C VAL A 151 -17.98 -0.53 2.11
N VAL A 152 -18.45 -0.49 0.88
CA VAL A 152 -19.82 -0.92 0.53
C VAL A 152 -19.78 -1.86 -0.65
N ARG A 153 -20.39 -3.04 -0.52
CA ARG A 153 -20.59 -3.97 -1.63
C ARG A 153 -22.01 -3.88 -2.18
N ARG A 154 -22.12 -3.66 -3.49
CA ARG A 154 -23.40 -3.72 -4.22
C ARG A 154 -23.22 -4.66 -5.42
N GLY A 155 -23.91 -5.80 -5.37
CA GLY A 155 -23.75 -6.84 -6.39
C GLY A 155 -22.31 -7.35 -6.48
N ASP A 156 -21.73 -7.23 -7.66
CA ASP A 156 -20.38 -7.69 -7.97
C ASP A 156 -19.31 -6.59 -7.89
N VAL A 157 -19.61 -5.48 -7.25
CA VAL A 157 -18.67 -4.37 -7.06
C VAL A 157 -18.56 -4.00 -5.60
N LEU A 158 -17.31 -3.93 -5.10
CA LEU A 158 -16.95 -3.31 -3.84
C LEU A 158 -16.51 -1.88 -4.12
N THR A 159 -17.17 -0.92 -3.50
CA THR A 159 -16.77 0.49 -3.51
C THR A 159 -16.08 0.82 -2.21
N VAL A 160 -14.85 1.28 -2.29
CA VAL A 160 -14.07 1.79 -1.17
C VAL A 160 -13.92 3.29 -1.35
N ARG A 161 -14.42 4.06 -0.40
CA ARG A 161 -14.30 5.52 -0.38
C ARG A 161 -13.59 5.96 0.89
N VAL A 162 -12.55 6.78 0.73
CA VAL A 162 -11.85 7.42 1.83
C VAL A 162 -11.89 8.92 1.61
N ARG A 163 -12.31 9.66 2.63
CA ARG A 163 -12.40 11.13 2.59
C ARG A 163 -11.75 11.72 3.82
N ASP A 164 -10.88 12.69 3.63
CA ASP A 164 -10.34 13.57 4.66
C ASP A 164 -10.90 15.00 4.52
N ASP A 165 -10.87 15.76 5.60
CA ASP A 165 -11.30 17.15 5.67
C ASP A 165 -10.12 18.15 5.52
N GLY A 166 -9.02 17.69 4.92
CA GLY A 166 -7.79 18.48 4.80
C GLY A 166 -7.84 19.56 3.71
N ARG A 167 -6.65 20.08 3.38
CA ARG A 167 -6.48 21.22 2.45
C ARG A 167 -6.52 20.86 0.96
N GLY A 168 -6.68 19.58 0.62
CA GLY A 168 -6.71 19.10 -0.74
C GLY A 168 -5.39 19.28 -1.50
N GLY A 169 -5.49 19.32 -2.83
CA GLY A 169 -4.33 19.46 -3.72
C GLY A 169 -3.51 18.19 -3.87
N ALA A 170 -4.11 17.01 -3.65
CA ALA A 170 -3.43 15.73 -3.82
C ALA A 170 -3.08 15.49 -5.29
N ASP A 171 -1.82 15.10 -5.54
CA ASP A 171 -1.34 14.78 -6.88
C ASP A 171 -1.77 13.36 -7.29
N ALA A 172 -2.62 13.29 -8.32
CA ALA A 172 -3.07 12.03 -8.90
C ALA A 172 -1.94 11.22 -9.57
N SER A 173 -0.81 11.84 -9.90
CA SER A 173 0.37 11.18 -10.49
C SER A 173 1.32 10.64 -9.43
N GLY A 174 1.09 10.94 -8.16
CA GLY A 174 1.90 10.49 -7.03
C GLY A 174 2.04 8.96 -7.01
N SER A 175 3.23 8.50 -6.65
CA SER A 175 3.62 7.08 -6.70
C SER A 175 2.72 6.15 -5.86
N GLY A 176 2.05 6.67 -4.78
CA GLY A 176 1.08 5.93 -3.97
C GLY A 176 -0.13 5.48 -4.78
N LEU A 177 -0.74 6.40 -5.49
CA LEU A 177 -1.94 6.14 -6.30
C LEU A 177 -1.63 5.38 -7.58
N ALA A 178 -0.43 5.56 -8.16
CA ALA A 178 -0.01 4.82 -9.36
C ALA A 178 -0.01 3.30 -9.13
N GLY A 179 0.44 2.83 -7.97
CA GLY A 179 0.42 1.40 -7.59
C GLY A 179 -0.98 0.82 -7.44
N LEU A 180 -1.99 1.65 -7.15
CA LEU A 180 -3.39 1.23 -7.00
C LEU A 180 -4.11 1.11 -8.36
N ARG A 181 -3.79 1.97 -9.33
CA ARG A 181 -4.49 2.05 -10.64
C ARG A 181 -4.51 0.74 -11.42
N GLY A 182 -3.45 -0.04 -11.37
CA GLY A 182 -3.36 -1.33 -12.09
C GLY A 182 -4.15 -2.47 -11.44
N ARG A 183 -4.81 -2.24 -10.30
CA ARG A 183 -5.42 -3.29 -9.46
C ARG A 183 -6.90 -3.06 -9.15
N VAL A 184 -7.43 -1.93 -9.52
CA VAL A 184 -8.84 -1.53 -9.36
C VAL A 184 -9.49 -1.39 -10.74
N ALA A 185 -10.79 -1.61 -10.83
CA ALA A 185 -11.52 -1.37 -12.08
C ALA A 185 -11.60 0.12 -12.38
N ALA A 186 -11.81 0.94 -11.36
CA ALA A 186 -11.81 2.39 -11.47
C ALA A 186 -11.25 3.03 -10.20
N LEU A 187 -10.54 4.15 -10.37
CA LEU A 187 -10.01 4.96 -9.29
C LEU A 187 -10.28 6.44 -9.57
N TYR A 188 -11.03 7.07 -8.67
CA TYR A 188 -11.43 8.47 -8.77
C TYR A 188 -10.79 9.25 -7.61
N LEU A 189 -10.14 10.36 -7.92
CA LEU A 189 -9.58 11.29 -6.95
C LEU A 189 -10.24 12.65 -7.16
N ASP A 190 -10.89 13.16 -6.12
CA ASP A 190 -11.39 14.53 -6.02
C ASP A 190 -10.67 15.21 -4.87
N SER A 191 -9.86 16.23 -5.18
CA SER A 191 -8.99 16.89 -4.21
C SER A 191 -8.79 18.37 -4.61
N PRO A 192 -9.83 19.20 -4.51
CA PRO A 192 -9.74 20.60 -4.82
C PRO A 192 -8.79 21.31 -3.82
N LEU A 193 -8.09 22.36 -4.29
CA LEU A 193 -7.28 23.19 -3.41
C LEU A 193 -8.16 23.82 -2.32
N GLU A 194 -7.65 23.80 -1.10
CA GLU A 194 -8.34 24.29 0.10
C GLU A 194 -9.66 23.57 0.41
N GLY A 195 -9.81 22.34 -0.08
CA GLY A 195 -11.00 21.50 0.13
C GLY A 195 -10.65 20.08 0.52
N PRO A 196 -11.66 19.28 0.85
CA PRO A 196 -11.46 17.89 1.27
C PRO A 196 -10.90 17.03 0.12
N THR A 197 -10.12 16.01 0.47
CA THR A 197 -9.74 14.97 -0.49
C THR A 197 -10.68 13.78 -0.38
N THR A 198 -11.16 13.29 -1.51
CA THR A 198 -11.95 12.06 -1.60
C THR A 198 -11.32 11.12 -2.63
N LEU A 199 -10.92 9.93 -2.20
CA LEU A 199 -10.53 8.84 -3.08
C LEU A 199 -11.65 7.80 -3.10
N THR A 200 -12.05 7.39 -4.30
CA THR A 200 -13.02 6.30 -4.50
C THR A 200 -12.42 5.25 -5.41
N ALA A 201 -12.41 3.99 -4.96
CA ALA A 201 -11.97 2.85 -5.73
C ALA A 201 -13.11 1.86 -5.93
N GLU A 202 -13.25 1.33 -7.14
CA GLU A 202 -14.19 0.28 -7.49
C GLU A 202 -13.44 -1.00 -7.81
N LEU A 203 -13.81 -2.09 -7.11
CA LEU A 203 -13.15 -3.39 -7.16
C LEU A 203 -14.17 -4.46 -7.56
N PRO A 204 -13.97 -5.17 -8.68
CA PRO A 204 -14.85 -6.27 -9.06
C PRO A 204 -14.70 -7.43 -8.08
N CYS A 205 -15.83 -8.01 -7.67
CA CYS A 205 -15.93 -9.13 -6.74
C CYS A 205 -16.20 -10.47 -7.45
N VAL A 206 -15.80 -10.57 -8.70
CA VAL A 206 -15.92 -11.79 -9.54
C VAL A 206 -14.61 -12.52 -9.64
#